data_056a41c28cedea3d4f66455bb5a760e5
#
_entry.id   056a41c28cedea3d4f66455bb5a760e5
#
_cell.length_a   1.000
_cell.length_b   1.000
_cell.length_c   1.000
_cell.angle_alpha   90.00
_cell.angle_beta   90.00
_cell.angle_gamma   90.00
#
_symmetry.space_group_name_H-M   'P 1'
#
loop_
_entity.id
_entity.type
_entity.pdbx_description
1 polymer ?
#
loop_
_entity_poly.entity_id
_entity_poly.type
_entity_poly.pdbx_seq_one_letter_code
_entity_poly.pdbx_strand_id
1 'polypeptide(L)'
;MSSAAFDQAAGGRVRYDPRHMANRWGALAIVFVTRTSMGFQFQAVAAVAPLMVADLGLTWVQLGSLIGLYMLPGAVFALPGGVLGQRFGERRTVVASLALMVAGGLVTAFAQSFLTAAGGRLLSGVGAVLMNILLAKMVADWFAGRELSTAMGIMLTSWPVGLGIAAATLGALATHASWRAAIVATALVAALGLVLIAFAYRDPPGSAGAPGRPVELRARLSGRDLGLATSGGFAWGCFNASLVAIIAFGPGLLIARGASLGDAGFTVSLAIWLTMVSVPLGGLLTDRLGRPNLLIVAGSLVAALVTMLLPSIEYSLLAFCLVGLAIGAPPGALMALLPKAVASQRLATALGVYYTTYYIVMAVVQLAAGGVRDLFGTPVAPIVLAAVVMAATIVGFAAFRLVERTAPRGG
;
A
#
# COMPACT_ATOMS: atom_id res chain seq x y z
N MET A 1 61.21 -14.67 18.60
CA MET A 1 60.32 -13.60 18.08
C MET A 1 59.15 -14.30 17.41
N SER A 2 58.31 -14.44 18.08
CA SER A 2 56.94 -14.26 18.49
C SER A 2 55.91 -14.73 17.41
N SER A 3 55.42 -15.96 17.66
CA SER A 3 54.31 -16.67 16.94
C SER A 3 52.91 -16.10 17.27
N ALA A 4 52.82 -14.91 17.87
CA ALA A 4 51.57 -14.35 18.39
C ALA A 4 50.89 -13.31 17.49
N ALA A 5 51.40 -13.07 16.26
CA ALA A 5 50.86 -12.03 15.35
C ALA A 5 50.02 -12.57 14.18
N PHE A 6 49.84 -13.89 14.09
CA PHE A 6 49.12 -14.52 12.95
C PHE A 6 47.70 -15.02 13.27
N ASP A 7 47.24 -14.91 14.53
CA ASP A 7 45.97 -15.48 14.98
C ASP A 7 44.82 -14.46 15.09
N GLN A 8 44.98 -13.20 14.65
CA GLN A 8 43.94 -12.17 14.69
C GLN A 8 43.19 -11.97 13.37
N ALA A 9 43.49 -12.75 12.32
CA ALA A 9 42.80 -12.68 11.02
C ALA A 9 41.81 -13.83 10.76
N ALA A 10 41.57 -14.70 11.74
CA ALA A 10 40.55 -15.75 11.64
C ALA A 10 39.18 -15.16 12.01
N GLY A 11 38.40 -14.84 10.96
CA GLY A 11 37.07 -14.27 11.01
C GLY A 11 36.20 -14.80 12.16
N GLY A 12 35.81 -13.91 13.05
CA GLY A 12 34.83 -14.18 14.09
C GLY A 12 33.55 -14.72 13.50
N ARG A 13 33.39 -16.04 13.48
CA ARG A 13 32.12 -16.70 13.22
C ARG A 13 31.16 -16.22 14.31
N VAL A 14 30.26 -15.30 13.98
CA VAL A 14 29.15 -14.93 14.85
C VAL A 14 28.42 -16.22 15.20
N ARG A 15 28.60 -16.72 16.44
CA ARG A 15 27.82 -17.84 16.96
C ARG A 15 26.35 -17.41 16.98
N TYR A 16 25.57 -17.89 16.03
CA TYR A 16 24.14 -17.68 15.98
C TYR A 16 23.47 -18.48 17.10
N ASP A 17 22.94 -17.78 18.11
CA ASP A 17 22.11 -18.37 19.14
C ASP A 17 20.75 -18.78 18.53
N PRO A 18 20.32 -20.06 18.61
CA PRO A 18 19.02 -20.51 18.11
C PRO A 18 17.83 -19.73 18.69
N ARG A 19 17.95 -19.17 19.89
CA ARG A 19 16.92 -18.32 20.52
C ARG A 19 16.74 -17.00 19.78
N HIS A 20 17.79 -16.44 19.16
CA HIS A 20 17.69 -15.26 18.32
C HIS A 20 17.02 -15.54 16.97
N MET A 21 17.15 -16.77 16.46
CA MET A 21 16.45 -17.19 15.23
C MET A 21 14.94 -17.28 15.41
N ALA A 22 14.47 -17.85 16.52
CA ALA A 22 13.03 -17.91 16.82
C ALA A 22 12.43 -16.51 17.04
N ASN A 23 13.17 -15.59 17.67
CA ASN A 23 12.70 -14.22 17.95
C ASN A 23 12.47 -13.38 16.70
N ARG A 24 13.28 -13.50 15.62
CA ARG A 24 13.11 -12.68 14.41
C ARG A 24 11.85 -13.04 13.62
N TRP A 25 11.52 -14.34 13.51
CA TRP A 25 10.28 -14.76 12.85
C TRP A 25 9.04 -14.41 13.69
N GLY A 26 9.17 -14.46 15.03
CA GLY A 26 8.15 -13.96 15.94
C GLY A 26 7.94 -12.44 15.78
N ALA A 27 9.02 -11.67 15.67
CA ALA A 27 8.95 -10.23 15.38
C ALA A 27 8.29 -9.96 14.02
N LEU A 28 8.63 -10.72 12.98
CA LEU A 28 8.01 -10.62 11.66
C LEU A 28 6.50 -10.93 11.71
N ALA A 29 6.09 -11.96 12.47
CA ALA A 29 4.68 -12.28 12.63
C ALA A 29 3.90 -11.13 13.31
N ILE A 30 4.46 -10.51 14.36
CA ILE A 30 3.88 -9.34 15.01
C ILE A 30 3.76 -8.17 14.02
N VAL A 31 4.83 -7.88 13.27
CA VAL A 31 4.82 -6.82 12.24
C VAL A 31 3.79 -7.12 11.16
N PHE A 32 3.69 -8.36 10.70
CA PHE A 32 2.71 -8.79 9.69
C PHE A 32 1.27 -8.54 10.17
N VAL A 33 0.90 -9.04 11.35
CA VAL A 33 -0.44 -8.84 11.93
C VAL A 33 -0.72 -7.35 12.12
N THR A 34 0.25 -6.61 12.66
CA THR A 34 0.11 -5.17 12.86
C THR A 34 -0.12 -4.43 11.54
N ARG A 35 0.65 -4.75 10.49
CA ARG A 35 0.52 -4.10 9.18
C ARG A 35 -0.77 -4.49 8.45
N THR A 36 -1.30 -5.69 8.71
CA THR A 36 -2.61 -6.12 8.18
C THR A 36 -3.71 -5.17 8.60
N SER A 37 -3.65 -4.56 9.81
CA SER A 37 -4.62 -3.57 10.28
C SER A 37 -4.73 -2.34 9.37
N MET A 38 -3.63 -1.94 8.72
CA MET A 38 -3.62 -0.81 7.78
C MET A 38 -4.50 -1.10 6.55
N GLY A 39 -4.30 -2.25 5.91
CA GLY A 39 -5.11 -2.67 4.77
C GLY A 39 -6.57 -2.89 5.15
N PHE A 40 -6.80 -3.49 6.31
CA PHE A 40 -8.13 -3.75 6.85
C PHE A 40 -8.90 -2.43 7.10
N GLN A 41 -8.27 -1.45 7.72
CA GLN A 41 -8.88 -0.15 7.98
C GLN A 41 -9.04 0.71 6.70
N PHE A 42 -8.10 0.61 5.77
CA PHE A 42 -8.19 1.30 4.48
C PHE A 42 -9.45 0.90 3.74
N GLN A 43 -9.71 -0.41 3.62
CA GLN A 43 -10.83 -0.97 2.86
C GLN A 43 -12.20 -0.71 3.51
N ALA A 44 -12.24 -0.37 4.80
CA ALA A 44 -13.47 -0.30 5.58
C ALA A 44 -14.54 0.61 4.96
N VAL A 45 -14.18 1.84 4.56
CA VAL A 45 -15.14 2.80 3.98
C VAL A 45 -15.72 2.27 2.67
N ALA A 46 -14.90 1.65 1.82
CA ALA A 46 -15.36 1.05 0.57
C ALA A 46 -16.29 -0.15 0.82
N ALA A 47 -16.00 -0.98 1.82
CA ALA A 47 -16.80 -2.15 2.14
C ALA A 47 -18.19 -1.82 2.68
N VAL A 48 -18.36 -0.66 3.31
CA VAL A 48 -19.66 -0.21 3.87
C VAL A 48 -20.26 0.96 3.10
N ALA A 49 -19.73 1.29 1.93
CA ALA A 49 -20.02 2.50 1.17
C ALA A 49 -21.51 2.81 1.01
N PRO A 50 -22.40 1.89 0.55
CA PRO A 50 -23.82 2.21 0.37
C PRO A 50 -24.52 2.60 1.67
N LEU A 51 -24.21 1.93 2.77
CA LEU A 51 -24.83 2.19 4.07
C LEU A 51 -24.34 3.54 4.64
N MET A 52 -23.06 3.85 4.49
CA MET A 52 -22.47 5.10 4.94
C MET A 52 -23.00 6.29 4.13
N VAL A 53 -23.13 6.13 2.81
CA VAL A 53 -23.71 7.14 1.91
C VAL A 53 -25.15 7.43 2.30
N ALA A 54 -25.97 6.41 2.53
CA ALA A 54 -27.38 6.57 2.91
C ALA A 54 -27.55 7.22 4.28
N ASP A 55 -26.75 6.81 5.29
CA ASP A 55 -26.92 7.28 6.66
C ASP A 55 -26.40 8.72 6.88
N LEU A 56 -25.30 9.09 6.23
CA LEU A 56 -24.68 10.42 6.36
C LEU A 56 -25.11 11.39 5.24
N GLY A 57 -25.93 10.98 4.29
CA GLY A 57 -26.32 11.80 3.14
C GLY A 57 -25.15 12.22 2.26
N LEU A 58 -24.14 11.34 2.08
CA LEU A 58 -22.95 11.68 1.32
C LEU A 58 -23.19 11.61 -0.19
N THR A 59 -22.47 12.46 -0.93
CA THR A 59 -22.25 12.25 -2.37
C THR A 59 -21.17 11.18 -2.59
N TRP A 60 -21.11 10.62 -3.79
CA TRP A 60 -20.03 9.67 -4.12
C TRP A 60 -18.66 10.33 -4.22
N VAL A 61 -18.60 11.64 -4.58
CA VAL A 61 -17.37 12.46 -4.46
C VAL A 61 -16.87 12.47 -3.02
N GLN A 62 -17.76 12.71 -2.06
CA GLN A 62 -17.40 12.72 -0.65
C GLN A 62 -16.92 11.34 -0.19
N LEU A 63 -17.58 10.26 -0.61
CA LEU A 63 -17.13 8.90 -0.31
C LEU A 63 -15.73 8.62 -0.90
N GLY A 64 -15.53 8.93 -2.18
CA GLY A 64 -14.21 8.79 -2.83
C GLY A 64 -13.14 9.62 -2.13
N SER A 65 -13.51 10.83 -1.66
CA SER A 65 -12.62 11.65 -0.84
C SER A 65 -12.24 10.97 0.47
N LEU A 66 -13.17 10.34 1.19
CA LEU A 66 -12.88 9.58 2.42
C LEU A 66 -11.90 8.43 2.18
N ILE A 67 -11.99 7.77 1.03
CA ILE A 67 -11.03 6.72 0.64
C ILE A 67 -9.65 7.33 0.37
N GLY A 68 -9.59 8.41 -0.43
CA GLY A 68 -8.35 9.09 -0.79
C GLY A 68 -7.65 9.76 0.38
N LEU A 69 -8.40 10.36 1.31
CA LEU A 69 -7.86 11.06 2.50
C LEU A 69 -7.07 10.15 3.43
N TYR A 70 -7.32 8.86 3.44
CA TYR A 70 -6.50 7.91 4.20
C TYR A 70 -5.07 7.80 3.63
N MET A 71 -4.89 7.95 2.32
CA MET A 71 -3.58 7.87 1.66
C MET A 71 -2.88 9.23 1.57
N LEU A 72 -3.65 10.33 1.55
CA LEU A 72 -3.12 11.68 1.33
C LEU A 72 -2.01 12.10 2.30
N PRO A 73 -2.03 11.75 3.61
CA PRO A 73 -0.91 12.04 4.50
C PRO A 73 0.42 11.47 4.04
N GLY A 74 0.41 10.41 3.24
CA GLY A 74 1.62 9.85 2.64
C GLY A 74 2.37 10.84 1.75
N ALA A 75 1.67 11.78 1.11
CA ALA A 75 2.30 12.82 0.32
C ALA A 75 3.23 13.74 1.15
N VAL A 76 2.92 13.91 2.43
CA VAL A 76 3.69 14.77 3.35
C VAL A 76 4.65 13.94 4.21
N PHE A 77 4.18 12.82 4.76
CA PHE A 77 4.90 12.04 5.77
C PHE A 77 5.79 10.93 5.21
N ALA A 78 5.75 10.65 3.89
CA ALA A 78 6.61 9.62 3.30
C ALA A 78 8.11 9.88 3.53
N LEU A 79 8.55 11.13 3.47
CA LEU A 79 9.95 11.52 3.71
C LEU A 79 10.28 11.67 5.20
N PRO A 80 9.56 12.49 5.99
CA PRO A 80 9.92 12.75 7.38
C PRO A 80 9.62 11.59 8.34
N GLY A 81 8.80 10.60 7.93
CA GLY A 81 8.42 9.48 8.79
C GLY A 81 9.60 8.67 9.32
N GLY A 82 10.62 8.45 8.49
CA GLY A 82 11.86 7.79 8.92
C GLY A 82 12.66 8.59 9.95
N VAL A 83 12.67 9.92 9.84
CA VAL A 83 13.36 10.82 10.77
C VAL A 83 12.66 10.82 12.13
N LEU A 84 11.33 10.78 12.15
CA LEU A 84 10.55 10.68 13.38
C LEU A 84 10.90 9.40 14.16
N GLY A 85 11.01 8.26 13.47
CA GLY A 85 11.42 7.00 14.08
C GLY A 85 12.83 7.04 14.66
N GLN A 86 13.78 7.69 13.97
CA GLN A 86 15.15 7.88 14.47
C GLN A 86 15.19 8.78 15.73
N ARG A 87 14.36 9.85 15.76
CA ARG A 87 14.37 10.82 16.87
C ARG A 87 13.67 10.31 18.13
N PHE A 88 12.54 9.63 17.99
CA PHE A 88 11.69 9.22 19.11
C PHE A 88 11.76 7.72 19.43
N GLY A 89 12.48 6.95 18.61
CA GLY A 89 12.54 5.49 18.66
C GLY A 89 11.40 4.87 17.84
N GLU A 90 11.73 3.81 17.10
CA GLU A 90 10.82 3.20 16.14
C GLU A 90 9.59 2.60 16.81
N ARG A 91 9.78 1.79 17.84
CA ARG A 91 8.70 1.15 18.58
C ARG A 91 7.71 2.17 19.17
N ARG A 92 8.21 3.24 19.81
CA ARG A 92 7.37 4.30 20.38
C ARG A 92 6.58 5.04 19.32
N THR A 93 7.22 5.34 18.19
CA THR A 93 6.57 6.02 17.07
C THR A 93 5.52 5.13 16.41
N VAL A 94 5.75 3.81 16.29
CA VAL A 94 4.74 2.86 15.78
C VAL A 94 3.55 2.75 16.74
N VAL A 95 3.78 2.70 18.06
CA VAL A 95 2.70 2.70 19.05
C VAL A 95 1.86 3.98 18.94
N ALA A 96 2.49 5.15 18.84
CA ALA A 96 1.78 6.42 18.64
C ALA A 96 1.00 6.42 17.31
N SER A 97 1.58 5.89 16.25
CA SER A 97 0.94 5.75 14.94
C SER A 97 -0.31 4.87 14.99
N LEU A 98 -0.23 3.74 15.69
CA LEU A 98 -1.38 2.84 15.90
C LEU A 98 -2.45 3.49 16.80
N ALA A 99 -2.06 4.27 17.80
CA ALA A 99 -3.00 5.06 18.61
C ALA A 99 -3.75 6.09 17.74
N LEU A 100 -3.08 6.74 16.78
CA LEU A 100 -3.72 7.62 15.81
C LEU A 100 -4.68 6.85 14.90
N MET A 101 -4.32 5.63 14.46
CA MET A 101 -5.23 4.78 13.67
C MET A 101 -6.46 4.38 14.47
N VAL A 102 -6.31 4.00 15.73
CA VAL A 102 -7.45 3.68 16.61
C VAL A 102 -8.34 4.90 16.80
N ALA A 103 -7.77 6.04 17.19
CA ALA A 103 -8.51 7.27 17.41
C ALA A 103 -9.24 7.72 16.14
N GLY A 104 -8.56 7.76 15.00
CA GLY A 104 -9.15 8.14 13.72
C GLY A 104 -10.23 7.16 13.25
N GLY A 105 -10.04 5.86 13.50
CA GLY A 105 -11.06 4.83 13.26
C GLY A 105 -12.31 5.06 14.09
N LEU A 106 -12.16 5.34 15.38
CA LEU A 106 -13.31 5.67 16.26
C LEU A 106 -13.98 6.97 15.84
N VAL A 107 -13.22 8.04 15.54
CA VAL A 107 -13.80 9.30 15.03
C VAL A 107 -14.60 9.04 13.74
N THR A 108 -14.10 8.19 12.83
CA THR A 108 -14.84 7.81 11.62
C THR A 108 -16.10 7.00 11.94
N ALA A 109 -16.03 6.06 12.90
CA ALA A 109 -17.16 5.23 13.29
C ALA A 109 -18.33 6.03 13.90
N PHE A 110 -18.01 7.04 14.70
CA PHE A 110 -19.00 7.90 15.36
C PHE A 110 -19.30 9.20 14.59
N ALA A 111 -18.82 9.30 13.34
CA ALA A 111 -19.07 10.48 12.52
C ALA A 111 -20.58 10.67 12.24
N GLN A 112 -21.01 11.93 12.33
CA GLN A 112 -22.37 12.38 11.98
C GLN A 112 -22.36 13.32 10.76
N SER A 113 -21.18 13.59 10.22
CA SER A 113 -21.01 14.45 9.04
C SER A 113 -19.78 14.02 8.22
N PHE A 114 -19.76 14.46 6.97
CA PHE A 114 -18.58 14.29 6.09
C PHE A 114 -17.29 14.81 6.73
N LEU A 115 -17.32 16.01 7.33
CA LEU A 115 -16.12 16.62 7.89
C LEU A 115 -15.54 15.82 9.05
N THR A 116 -16.40 15.30 9.94
CA THR A 116 -15.95 14.44 11.04
C THR A 116 -15.35 13.13 10.52
N ALA A 117 -16.01 12.50 9.54
CA ALA A 117 -15.48 11.31 8.92
C ALA A 117 -14.14 11.58 8.21
N ALA A 118 -14.02 12.70 7.50
CA ALA A 118 -12.80 13.12 6.81
C ALA A 118 -11.64 13.36 7.80
N GLY A 119 -11.90 14.03 8.93
CA GLY A 119 -10.93 14.21 10.01
C GLY A 119 -10.44 12.88 10.57
N GLY A 120 -11.37 11.94 10.83
CA GLY A 120 -11.03 10.58 11.26
C GLY A 120 -10.16 9.83 10.24
N ARG A 121 -10.48 9.94 8.95
CA ARG A 121 -9.70 9.31 7.87
C ARG A 121 -8.30 9.90 7.74
N LEU A 122 -8.16 11.23 7.82
CA LEU A 122 -6.84 11.88 7.83
C LEU A 122 -6.01 11.44 9.03
N LEU A 123 -6.60 11.43 10.23
CA LEU A 123 -5.93 11.00 11.46
C LEU A 123 -5.45 9.55 11.37
N SER A 124 -6.32 8.64 10.92
CA SER A 124 -5.95 7.25 10.66
C SER A 124 -4.85 7.15 9.61
N GLY A 125 -4.92 7.95 8.55
CA GLY A 125 -3.96 7.96 7.46
C GLY A 125 -2.55 8.39 7.89
N VAL A 126 -2.44 9.43 8.75
CA VAL A 126 -1.15 9.82 9.35
C VAL A 126 -0.54 8.64 10.11
N GLY A 127 -1.33 7.98 10.97
CA GLY A 127 -0.88 6.82 11.71
C GLY A 127 -0.46 5.68 10.78
N ALA A 128 -1.28 5.35 9.79
CA ALA A 128 -1.03 4.25 8.86
C ALA A 128 0.27 4.44 8.05
N VAL A 129 0.51 5.63 7.52
CA VAL A 129 1.71 5.94 6.73
C VAL A 129 2.97 5.88 7.58
N LEU A 130 2.97 6.50 8.75
CA LEU A 130 4.13 6.48 9.67
C LEU A 130 4.43 5.05 10.12
N MET A 131 3.41 4.30 10.54
CA MET A 131 3.55 2.89 10.90
C MET A 131 4.14 2.07 9.76
N ASN A 132 3.63 2.20 8.53
CA ASN A 132 4.07 1.43 7.38
C ASN A 132 5.58 1.60 7.09
N ILE A 133 6.08 2.84 7.17
CA ILE A 133 7.49 3.16 6.94
C ILE A 133 8.37 2.52 8.02
N LEU A 134 7.96 2.66 9.28
CA LEU A 134 8.74 2.18 10.42
C LEU A 134 8.73 0.65 10.53
N LEU A 135 7.60 -0.01 10.26
CA LEU A 135 7.54 -1.47 10.25
C LEU A 135 8.47 -2.07 9.18
N ALA A 136 8.59 -1.43 8.00
CA ALA A 136 9.54 -1.87 6.99
C ALA A 136 11.00 -1.77 7.48
N LYS A 137 11.33 -0.69 8.21
CA LYS A 137 12.65 -0.54 8.84
C LYS A 137 12.87 -1.57 9.93
N MET A 138 11.91 -1.79 10.83
CA MET A 138 11.99 -2.78 11.89
C MET A 138 12.26 -4.21 11.34
N VAL A 139 11.62 -4.59 10.22
CA VAL A 139 11.91 -5.86 9.53
C VAL A 139 13.34 -5.85 8.97
N ALA A 140 13.76 -4.75 8.33
CA ALA A 140 15.11 -4.64 7.80
C ALA A 140 16.19 -4.81 8.88
N ASP A 141 15.97 -4.24 10.06
CA ASP A 141 16.89 -4.34 11.19
C ASP A 141 16.98 -5.77 11.76
N TRP A 142 15.84 -6.49 11.86
CA TRP A 142 15.82 -7.88 12.32
C TRP A 142 16.44 -8.87 11.33
N PHE A 143 16.37 -8.59 10.04
CA PHE A 143 16.83 -9.48 8.97
C PHE A 143 18.07 -8.97 8.24
N ALA A 144 18.79 -8.00 8.83
CA ALA A 144 20.03 -7.48 8.27
C ALA A 144 21.04 -8.61 8.02
N GLY A 145 21.51 -8.74 6.76
CA GLY A 145 22.51 -9.73 6.35
C GLY A 145 21.99 -11.13 6.05
N ARG A 146 20.71 -11.48 6.37
CA ARG A 146 20.11 -12.80 6.07
C ARG A 146 18.62 -12.71 5.80
N GLU A 147 18.19 -13.34 4.70
CA GLU A 147 16.77 -13.56 4.35
C GLU A 147 15.92 -12.27 4.30
N LEU A 148 16.55 -11.10 4.16
CA LEU A 148 15.86 -9.81 4.12
C LEU A 148 14.79 -9.76 3.03
N SER A 149 15.11 -10.25 1.83
CA SER A 149 14.16 -10.26 0.70
C SER A 149 12.92 -11.10 1.00
N THR A 150 13.10 -12.26 1.65
CA THR A 150 11.99 -13.15 2.05
C THR A 150 11.12 -12.48 3.12
N ALA A 151 11.76 -11.92 4.16
CA ALA A 151 11.04 -11.24 5.24
C ALA A 151 10.25 -10.02 4.73
N MET A 152 10.84 -9.21 3.86
CA MET A 152 10.17 -8.08 3.23
C MET A 152 9.02 -8.54 2.32
N GLY A 153 9.22 -9.61 1.56
CA GLY A 153 8.16 -10.23 0.75
C GLY A 153 6.96 -10.65 1.59
N ILE A 154 7.20 -11.38 2.70
CA ILE A 154 6.15 -11.77 3.64
C ILE A 154 5.46 -10.54 4.23
N MET A 155 6.22 -9.57 4.72
CA MET A 155 5.64 -8.35 5.27
C MET A 155 4.74 -7.62 4.25
N LEU A 156 5.15 -7.53 2.99
CA LEU A 156 4.39 -6.83 1.97
C LEU A 156 3.05 -7.50 1.67
N THR A 157 2.92 -8.82 1.81
CA THR A 157 1.65 -9.54 1.61
C THR A 157 0.59 -9.21 2.68
N SER A 158 0.99 -8.64 3.82
CA SER A 158 0.05 -8.23 4.87
C SER A 158 -0.96 -7.16 4.41
N TRP A 159 -0.57 -6.30 3.46
CA TRP A 159 -1.47 -5.29 2.90
C TRP A 159 -2.64 -5.91 2.12
N PRO A 160 -2.42 -6.72 1.06
CA PRO A 160 -3.53 -7.37 0.38
C PRO A 160 -4.30 -8.35 1.27
N VAL A 161 -3.66 -8.98 2.28
CA VAL A 161 -4.37 -9.79 3.28
C VAL A 161 -5.39 -8.93 4.04
N GLY A 162 -4.99 -7.76 4.54
CA GLY A 162 -5.89 -6.84 5.22
C GLY A 162 -7.04 -6.37 4.34
N LEU A 163 -6.75 -5.97 3.11
CA LEU A 163 -7.76 -5.56 2.12
C LEU A 163 -8.76 -6.69 1.84
N GLY A 164 -8.27 -7.90 1.58
CA GLY A 164 -9.10 -9.05 1.22
C GLY A 164 -10.01 -9.49 2.37
N ILE A 165 -9.50 -9.56 3.60
CA ILE A 165 -10.31 -9.88 4.79
C ILE A 165 -11.39 -8.80 4.97
N ALA A 166 -11.04 -7.52 4.90
CA ALA A 166 -12.00 -6.43 5.06
C ALA A 166 -13.09 -6.48 3.99
N ALA A 167 -12.72 -6.65 2.72
CA ALA A 167 -13.69 -6.76 1.63
C ALA A 167 -14.63 -7.94 1.81
N ALA A 168 -14.11 -9.10 2.24
CA ALA A 168 -14.92 -10.30 2.44
C ALA A 168 -15.87 -10.24 3.65
N THR A 169 -15.53 -9.47 4.69
CA THR A 169 -16.22 -9.59 5.99
C THR A 169 -16.98 -8.35 6.42
N LEU A 170 -16.47 -7.14 6.14
CA LEU A 170 -17.05 -5.92 6.70
C LEU A 170 -18.43 -5.57 6.11
N GLY A 171 -18.69 -5.92 4.84
CA GLY A 171 -20.01 -5.75 4.24
C GLY A 171 -21.08 -6.58 4.95
N ALA A 172 -20.79 -7.86 5.22
CA ALA A 172 -21.68 -8.74 5.98
C ALA A 172 -21.86 -8.25 7.42
N LEU A 173 -20.78 -7.86 8.10
CA LEU A 173 -20.85 -7.30 9.45
C LEU A 173 -21.73 -6.03 9.50
N ALA A 174 -21.60 -5.18 8.49
CA ALA A 174 -22.35 -3.94 8.40
C ALA A 174 -23.85 -4.16 8.20
N THR A 175 -24.25 -5.20 7.46
CA THR A 175 -25.67 -5.56 7.26
C THR A 175 -26.28 -6.20 8.49
N HIS A 176 -25.53 -7.00 9.25
CA HIS A 176 -26.03 -7.68 10.45
C HIS A 176 -26.05 -6.78 11.69
N ALA A 177 -25.13 -5.84 11.81
CA ALA A 177 -25.04 -4.94 12.96
C ALA A 177 -25.24 -3.47 12.56
N SER A 178 -24.21 -2.85 11.98
CA SER A 178 -24.26 -1.50 11.39
C SER A 178 -22.92 -1.19 10.69
N TRP A 179 -22.89 -0.21 9.80
CA TRP A 179 -21.64 0.27 9.22
C TRP A 179 -20.69 0.84 10.27
N ARG A 180 -21.23 1.42 11.35
CA ARG A 180 -20.44 1.92 12.48
C ARG A 180 -19.72 0.79 13.21
N ALA A 181 -20.39 -0.33 13.45
CA ALA A 181 -19.79 -1.52 14.05
C ALA A 181 -18.67 -2.09 13.17
N ALA A 182 -18.83 -2.09 11.85
CA ALA A 182 -17.81 -2.51 10.92
C ALA A 182 -16.56 -1.60 10.98
N ILE A 183 -16.73 -0.29 11.08
CA ILE A 183 -15.61 0.65 11.25
C ILE A 183 -14.95 0.48 12.64
N VAL A 184 -15.73 0.30 13.73
CA VAL A 184 -15.18 -0.01 15.07
C VAL A 184 -14.33 -1.29 15.04
N ALA A 185 -14.77 -2.33 14.34
CA ALA A 185 -13.99 -3.55 14.20
C ALA A 185 -12.58 -3.29 13.62
N THR A 186 -12.46 -2.33 12.68
CA THR A 186 -11.13 -1.95 12.15
C THR A 186 -10.26 -1.21 13.17
N ALA A 187 -10.86 -0.40 14.02
CA ALA A 187 -10.15 0.25 15.13
C ALA A 187 -9.67 -0.78 16.17
N LEU A 188 -10.47 -1.82 16.44
CA LEU A 188 -10.08 -2.92 17.33
C LEU A 188 -8.92 -3.75 16.76
N VAL A 189 -8.90 -4.00 15.46
CA VAL A 189 -7.74 -4.67 14.81
C VAL A 189 -6.48 -3.81 14.90
N ALA A 190 -6.59 -2.49 14.74
CA ALA A 190 -5.47 -1.58 14.96
C ALA A 190 -5.03 -1.54 16.44
N ALA A 191 -5.97 -1.60 17.38
CA ALA A 191 -5.70 -1.70 18.81
C ALA A 191 -4.98 -3.01 19.17
N LEU A 192 -5.35 -4.14 18.55
CA LEU A 192 -4.61 -5.39 18.68
C LEU A 192 -3.16 -5.22 18.22
N GLY A 193 -2.92 -4.59 17.07
CA GLY A 193 -1.57 -4.25 16.60
C GLY A 193 -0.80 -3.39 17.58
N LEU A 194 -1.47 -2.39 18.19
CA LEU A 194 -0.89 -1.55 19.23
C LEU A 194 -0.44 -2.37 20.44
N VAL A 195 -1.31 -3.25 20.95
CA VAL A 195 -1.00 -4.13 22.09
C VAL A 195 0.17 -5.05 21.74
N LEU A 196 0.17 -5.67 20.56
CA LEU A 196 1.25 -6.54 20.12
C LEU A 196 2.60 -5.81 20.04
N ILE A 197 2.64 -4.61 19.45
CA ILE A 197 3.89 -3.83 19.39
C ILE A 197 4.29 -3.32 20.78
N ALA A 198 3.34 -2.88 21.59
CA ALA A 198 3.64 -2.32 22.91
C ALA A 198 4.12 -3.36 23.93
N PHE A 199 3.66 -4.60 23.84
CA PHE A 199 3.93 -5.59 24.88
C PHE A 199 4.70 -6.82 24.39
N ALA A 200 4.50 -7.25 23.15
CA ALA A 200 5.10 -8.48 22.62
C ALA A 200 6.33 -8.23 21.73
N TYR A 201 6.39 -7.09 21.01
CA TYR A 201 7.53 -6.78 20.16
C TYR A 201 8.74 -6.37 20.99
N ARG A 202 9.92 -6.86 20.61
CA ARG A 202 11.22 -6.47 21.18
C ARG A 202 12.13 -6.00 20.05
N ASP A 203 12.94 -5.00 20.34
CA ASP A 203 13.94 -4.51 19.39
C ASP A 203 15.06 -5.54 19.18
N PRO A 204 15.71 -5.56 18.00
CA PRO A 204 16.85 -6.46 17.74
C PRO A 204 17.99 -6.23 18.74
N PRO A 205 18.74 -7.27 19.12
CA PRO A 205 19.91 -7.12 19.99
C PRO A 205 20.92 -6.17 19.35
N GLY A 206 21.40 -5.18 20.09
CA GLY A 206 22.39 -4.20 19.63
C GLY A 206 21.80 -2.97 18.90
N SER A 207 20.50 -2.91 18.68
CA SER A 207 19.84 -1.72 18.08
C SER A 207 19.60 -0.60 19.09
N ALA A 208 19.63 -0.90 20.39
CA ALA A 208 19.43 0.08 21.45
C ALA A 208 20.58 1.11 21.45
N GLY A 209 20.35 2.27 20.85
CA GLY A 209 21.28 3.42 20.90
C GLY A 209 22.26 3.53 19.74
N ALA A 210 22.25 2.65 18.74
CA ALA A 210 22.96 2.93 17.51
C ALA A 210 22.26 4.12 16.81
N PRO A 211 22.88 5.32 16.72
CA PRO A 211 22.31 6.38 15.92
C PRO A 211 22.23 5.82 14.50
N GLY A 212 21.00 5.63 14.01
CA GLY A 212 20.79 5.27 12.61
C GLY A 212 21.61 6.24 11.76
N ARG A 213 22.37 5.73 10.76
CA ARG A 213 23.05 6.63 9.83
C ARG A 213 22.05 7.70 9.42
N PRO A 214 22.36 8.99 9.59
CA PRO A 214 21.46 10.05 9.17
C PRO A 214 21.08 9.77 7.73
N VAL A 215 19.78 9.64 7.46
CA VAL A 215 19.30 9.64 6.08
C VAL A 215 19.60 11.05 5.59
N GLU A 216 20.66 11.21 4.81
CA GLU A 216 20.98 12.47 4.16
C GLU A 216 19.87 12.75 3.14
N LEU A 217 18.75 13.32 3.62
CA LEU A 217 17.63 13.82 2.80
C LEU A 217 18.04 15.05 1.96
N ARG A 218 19.32 15.43 1.98
CA ARG A 218 19.84 16.66 1.37
C ARG A 218 20.55 16.47 0.03
N ALA A 219 20.55 15.28 -0.56
CA ALA A 219 21.07 15.14 -1.90
C ALA A 219 20.20 15.95 -2.87
N ARG A 220 20.77 17.00 -3.47
CA ARG A 220 20.08 17.78 -4.50
C ARG A 220 19.76 16.87 -5.68
N LEU A 221 18.49 16.72 -6.00
CA LEU A 221 18.05 16.02 -7.18
C LEU A 221 18.33 16.87 -8.42
N SER A 222 18.85 16.25 -9.45
CA SER A 222 18.91 16.87 -10.78
C SER A 222 17.50 16.96 -11.38
N GLY A 223 17.30 17.82 -12.38
CA GLY A 223 16.03 17.88 -13.12
C GLY A 223 15.65 16.52 -13.71
N ARG A 224 16.66 15.71 -14.12
CA ARG A 224 16.47 14.33 -14.59
C ARG A 224 15.93 13.43 -13.47
N ASP A 225 16.54 13.43 -12.27
CA ASP A 225 16.11 12.60 -11.17
C ASP A 225 14.69 12.96 -10.72
N LEU A 226 14.36 14.26 -10.72
CA LEU A 226 13.01 14.75 -10.43
C LEU A 226 12.01 14.27 -11.48
N GLY A 227 12.33 14.36 -12.77
CA GLY A 227 11.50 13.87 -13.86
C GLY A 227 11.28 12.36 -13.81
N LEU A 228 12.32 11.57 -13.48
CA LEU A 228 12.23 10.13 -13.29
C LEU A 228 11.36 9.78 -12.08
N ALA A 229 11.55 10.47 -10.96
CA ALA A 229 10.79 10.21 -9.74
C ALA A 229 9.31 10.55 -9.91
N THR A 230 8.99 11.69 -10.51
CA THR A 230 7.59 12.11 -10.74
C THR A 230 6.88 11.21 -11.76
N SER A 231 7.49 10.93 -12.92
CA SER A 231 6.88 10.07 -13.94
C SER A 231 6.73 8.62 -13.48
N GLY A 232 7.73 8.07 -12.78
CA GLY A 232 7.64 6.75 -12.17
C GLY A 232 6.60 6.68 -11.06
N GLY A 233 6.55 7.70 -10.18
CA GLY A 233 5.54 7.82 -9.13
C GLY A 233 4.11 7.98 -9.70
N PHE A 234 3.95 8.70 -10.79
CA PHE A 234 2.68 8.79 -11.50
C PHE A 234 2.25 7.45 -12.10
N ALA A 235 3.15 6.73 -12.79
CA ALA A 235 2.85 5.41 -13.34
C ALA A 235 2.42 4.42 -12.24
N TRP A 236 3.18 4.36 -11.15
CA TRP A 236 2.86 3.51 -10.00
C TRP A 236 1.57 3.93 -9.30
N GLY A 237 1.32 5.24 -9.21
CA GLY A 237 0.10 5.82 -8.68
C GLY A 237 -1.13 5.44 -9.51
N CYS A 238 -1.08 5.60 -10.82
CA CYS A 238 -2.17 5.22 -11.72
C CYS A 238 -2.49 3.72 -11.62
N PHE A 239 -1.46 2.86 -11.63
CA PHE A 239 -1.64 1.43 -11.49
C PHE A 239 -2.39 1.05 -10.20
N ASN A 240 -1.92 1.54 -9.06
CA ASN A 240 -2.53 1.23 -7.75
C ASN A 240 -3.88 1.93 -7.57
N ALA A 241 -4.02 3.18 -8.00
CA ALA A 241 -5.27 3.92 -7.88
C ALA A 241 -6.40 3.29 -8.70
N SER A 242 -6.09 2.74 -9.87
CA SER A 242 -7.04 1.94 -10.66
C SER A 242 -7.49 0.70 -9.90
N LEU A 243 -6.56 -0.09 -9.36
CA LEU A 243 -6.90 -1.27 -8.55
C LEU A 243 -7.78 -0.89 -7.35
N VAL A 244 -7.42 0.17 -6.64
CA VAL A 244 -8.22 0.65 -5.50
C VAL A 244 -9.61 1.12 -5.94
N ALA A 245 -9.74 1.79 -7.08
CA ALA A 245 -11.04 2.21 -7.61
C ALA A 245 -11.92 0.99 -7.96
N ILE A 246 -11.35 -0.07 -8.56
CA ILE A 246 -12.08 -1.32 -8.82
C ILE A 246 -12.56 -1.94 -7.51
N ILE A 247 -11.70 -2.03 -6.50
CA ILE A 247 -12.02 -2.63 -5.20
C ILE A 247 -13.04 -1.79 -4.43
N ALA A 248 -12.96 -0.46 -4.53
CA ALA A 248 -13.82 0.46 -3.80
C ALA A 248 -15.21 0.60 -4.41
N PHE A 249 -15.31 0.68 -5.73
CA PHE A 249 -16.56 0.91 -6.44
C PHE A 249 -17.13 -0.35 -7.08
N GLY A 250 -16.39 -1.44 -7.17
CA GLY A 250 -16.83 -2.74 -7.68
C GLY A 250 -18.04 -3.32 -6.94
N PRO A 251 -18.10 -3.27 -5.59
CA PRO A 251 -19.29 -3.72 -4.87
C PRO A 251 -20.58 -3.01 -5.33
N GLY A 252 -20.51 -1.71 -5.63
CA GLY A 252 -21.64 -0.95 -6.14
C GLY A 252 -22.16 -1.44 -7.49
N LEU A 253 -21.27 -1.92 -8.38
CA LEU A 253 -21.66 -2.56 -9.63
C LEU A 253 -22.39 -3.89 -9.39
N LEU A 254 -21.91 -4.70 -8.45
CA LEU A 254 -22.46 -6.00 -8.10
C LEU A 254 -23.84 -5.86 -7.42
N ILE A 255 -23.97 -4.90 -6.52
CA ILE A 255 -25.24 -4.58 -5.85
C ILE A 255 -26.30 -4.13 -6.89
N ALA A 256 -25.91 -3.32 -7.88
CA ALA A 256 -26.81 -2.92 -8.98
C ALA A 256 -27.28 -4.12 -9.84
N ARG A 257 -26.56 -5.25 -9.77
CA ARG A 257 -26.93 -6.53 -10.39
C ARG A 257 -27.71 -7.47 -9.46
N GLY A 258 -28.06 -7.00 -8.26
CA GLY A 258 -28.86 -7.77 -7.29
C GLY A 258 -28.06 -8.55 -6.25
N ALA A 259 -26.74 -8.41 -6.21
CA ALA A 259 -25.92 -9.04 -5.15
C ALA A 259 -26.16 -8.37 -3.78
N SER A 260 -26.13 -9.15 -2.71
CA SER A 260 -26.06 -8.58 -1.36
C SER A 260 -24.73 -7.85 -1.14
N LEU A 261 -24.68 -6.93 -0.16
CA LEU A 261 -23.45 -6.22 0.19
C LEU A 261 -22.34 -7.19 0.61
N GLY A 262 -22.68 -8.29 1.31
CA GLY A 262 -21.74 -9.33 1.71
C GLY A 262 -21.18 -10.09 0.51
N ASP A 263 -22.04 -10.56 -0.40
CA ASP A 263 -21.63 -11.30 -1.60
C ASP A 263 -20.79 -10.43 -2.55
N ALA A 264 -21.18 -9.16 -2.70
CA ALA A 264 -20.42 -8.19 -3.48
C ALA A 264 -19.00 -7.99 -2.90
N GLY A 265 -18.89 -7.80 -1.59
CA GLY A 265 -17.61 -7.69 -0.90
C GLY A 265 -16.76 -8.96 -1.03
N PHE A 266 -17.36 -10.15 -0.85
CA PHE A 266 -16.69 -11.42 -1.04
C PHE A 266 -16.16 -11.57 -2.47
N THR A 267 -16.98 -11.30 -3.48
CA THR A 267 -16.59 -11.38 -4.90
C THR A 267 -15.41 -10.48 -5.22
N VAL A 268 -15.42 -9.23 -4.73
CA VAL A 268 -14.30 -8.31 -4.90
C VAL A 268 -13.04 -8.80 -4.17
N SER A 269 -13.19 -9.44 -3.00
CA SER A 269 -12.04 -9.99 -2.27
C SER A 269 -11.26 -11.03 -3.05
N LEU A 270 -11.91 -11.78 -3.95
CA LEU A 270 -11.23 -12.76 -4.80
C LEU A 270 -10.24 -12.12 -5.76
N ALA A 271 -10.56 -10.94 -6.31
CA ALA A 271 -9.60 -10.19 -7.10
C ALA A 271 -8.35 -9.85 -6.27
N ILE A 272 -8.53 -9.44 -5.01
CA ILE A 272 -7.43 -9.11 -4.10
C ILE A 272 -6.59 -10.36 -3.79
N TRP A 273 -7.23 -11.48 -3.45
CA TRP A 273 -6.53 -12.74 -3.15
C TRP A 273 -5.71 -13.24 -4.34
N LEU A 274 -6.26 -13.12 -5.55
CA LEU A 274 -5.56 -13.52 -6.76
C LEU A 274 -4.35 -12.64 -7.08
N THR A 275 -4.34 -11.36 -6.67
CA THR A 275 -3.13 -10.52 -6.82
C THR A 275 -1.95 -11.07 -6.01
N MET A 276 -2.20 -11.76 -4.88
CA MET A 276 -1.14 -12.36 -4.07
C MET A 276 -0.40 -13.48 -4.80
N VAL A 277 -1.05 -14.11 -5.78
CA VAL A 277 -0.46 -15.15 -6.63
C VAL A 277 0.06 -14.54 -7.94
N SER A 278 -0.75 -13.70 -8.59
CA SER A 278 -0.42 -13.16 -9.91
C SER A 278 0.75 -12.18 -9.89
N VAL A 279 0.91 -11.38 -8.83
CA VAL A 279 2.03 -10.41 -8.73
C VAL A 279 3.40 -11.09 -8.62
N PRO A 280 3.62 -12.09 -7.73
CA PRO A 280 4.87 -12.84 -7.73
C PRO A 280 5.14 -13.58 -9.06
N LEU A 281 4.10 -14.18 -9.67
CA LEU A 281 4.22 -14.83 -10.98
C LEU A 281 4.62 -13.83 -12.07
N GLY A 282 4.06 -12.62 -12.06
CA GLY A 282 4.44 -11.54 -12.97
C GLY A 282 5.90 -11.10 -12.79
N GLY A 283 6.37 -11.03 -11.54
CA GLY A 283 7.78 -10.79 -11.23
C GLY A 283 8.70 -11.86 -11.81
N LEU A 284 8.38 -13.14 -11.57
CA LEU A 284 9.13 -14.28 -12.14
C LEU A 284 9.12 -14.27 -13.66
N LEU A 285 8.00 -13.91 -14.28
CA LEU A 285 7.88 -13.80 -15.73
C LEU A 285 8.76 -12.66 -16.27
N THR A 286 8.83 -11.54 -15.54
CA THR A 286 9.71 -10.40 -15.87
C THR A 286 11.18 -10.83 -15.90
N ASP A 287 11.60 -11.57 -14.87
CA ASP A 287 12.99 -12.04 -14.76
C ASP A 287 13.33 -13.07 -15.84
N ARG A 288 12.42 -14.01 -16.12
CA ARG A 288 12.63 -15.04 -17.14
C ARG A 288 12.67 -14.51 -18.57
N LEU A 289 11.77 -13.58 -18.90
CA LEU A 289 11.70 -13.01 -20.24
C LEU A 289 12.74 -11.93 -20.50
N GLY A 290 13.29 -11.30 -19.46
CA GLY A 290 14.23 -10.18 -19.57
C GLY A 290 13.69 -8.96 -20.31
N ARG A 291 12.34 -8.84 -20.43
CA ARG A 291 11.65 -7.77 -21.16
C ARG A 291 10.69 -6.96 -20.28
N PRO A 292 11.20 -6.23 -19.27
CA PRO A 292 10.35 -5.50 -18.32
C PRO A 292 9.42 -4.48 -19.00
N ASN A 293 9.88 -3.80 -20.05
CA ASN A 293 9.08 -2.83 -20.79
C ASN A 293 7.83 -3.45 -21.43
N LEU A 294 7.99 -4.66 -22.01
CA LEU A 294 6.87 -5.39 -22.61
C LEU A 294 5.83 -5.73 -21.55
N LEU A 295 6.27 -6.20 -20.38
CA LEU A 295 5.35 -6.61 -19.30
C LEU A 295 4.64 -5.41 -18.66
N ILE A 296 5.28 -4.25 -18.56
CA ILE A 296 4.60 -3.02 -18.13
C ILE A 296 3.52 -2.64 -19.13
N VAL A 297 3.85 -2.55 -20.42
CA VAL A 297 2.91 -2.07 -21.44
C VAL A 297 1.81 -3.10 -21.69
N ALA A 298 2.16 -4.34 -22.04
CA ALA A 298 1.18 -5.37 -22.35
C ALA A 298 0.33 -5.73 -21.12
N GLY A 299 0.96 -5.85 -19.94
CA GLY A 299 0.24 -6.14 -18.69
C GLY A 299 -0.73 -5.04 -18.31
N SER A 300 -0.34 -3.76 -18.44
CA SER A 300 -1.26 -2.64 -18.16
C SER A 300 -2.39 -2.55 -19.19
N LEU A 301 -2.12 -2.84 -20.48
CA LEU A 301 -3.16 -2.90 -21.50
C LEU A 301 -4.16 -4.04 -21.25
N VAL A 302 -3.67 -5.23 -20.93
CA VAL A 302 -4.55 -6.37 -20.59
C VAL A 302 -5.38 -6.06 -19.36
N ALA A 303 -4.76 -5.51 -18.29
CA ALA A 303 -5.47 -5.12 -17.08
C ALA A 303 -6.52 -4.03 -17.36
N ALA A 304 -6.20 -3.02 -18.19
CA ALA A 304 -7.14 -1.98 -18.58
C ALA A 304 -8.31 -2.56 -19.41
N LEU A 305 -8.03 -3.45 -20.36
CA LEU A 305 -9.05 -4.09 -21.18
C LEU A 305 -9.98 -4.96 -20.32
N VAL A 306 -9.44 -5.81 -19.47
CA VAL A 306 -10.23 -6.66 -18.57
C VAL A 306 -11.09 -5.81 -17.64
N THR A 307 -10.54 -4.70 -17.12
CA THR A 307 -11.29 -3.76 -16.29
C THR A 307 -12.40 -3.06 -17.09
N MET A 308 -12.14 -2.66 -18.33
CA MET A 308 -13.14 -2.03 -19.20
C MET A 308 -14.29 -3.00 -19.53
N LEU A 309 -13.99 -4.27 -19.73
CA LEU A 309 -14.98 -5.32 -20.03
C LEU A 309 -15.73 -5.82 -18.78
N LEU A 310 -15.23 -5.53 -17.57
CA LEU A 310 -15.82 -6.04 -16.31
C LEU A 310 -17.34 -5.76 -16.21
N PRO A 311 -17.86 -4.56 -16.59
CA PRO A 311 -19.29 -4.31 -16.56
C PRO A 311 -20.10 -5.14 -17.58
N SER A 312 -19.50 -5.69 -18.61
CA SER A 312 -20.17 -6.47 -19.66
C SER A 312 -20.16 -7.98 -19.39
N ILE A 313 -19.35 -8.45 -18.44
CA ILE A 313 -19.27 -9.87 -18.10
C ILE A 313 -20.39 -10.22 -17.13
N GLU A 314 -21.28 -11.15 -17.51
CA GLU A 314 -22.41 -11.57 -16.68
C GLU A 314 -21.97 -12.31 -15.42
N TYR A 315 -20.99 -13.23 -15.56
CA TYR A 315 -20.43 -13.99 -14.44
C TYR A 315 -19.48 -13.14 -13.60
N SER A 316 -20.03 -12.42 -12.64
CA SER A 316 -19.30 -11.45 -11.81
C SER A 316 -18.08 -12.05 -11.11
N LEU A 317 -18.19 -13.28 -10.59
CA LEU A 317 -17.08 -13.99 -9.95
C LEU A 317 -15.89 -14.17 -10.93
N LEU A 318 -16.17 -14.65 -12.13
CA LEU A 318 -15.15 -14.81 -13.18
C LEU A 318 -14.53 -13.46 -13.55
N ALA A 319 -15.34 -12.42 -13.69
CA ALA A 319 -14.88 -11.09 -14.05
C ALA A 319 -13.85 -10.53 -13.04
N PHE A 320 -14.13 -10.62 -11.74
CA PHE A 320 -13.19 -10.17 -10.71
C PHE A 320 -11.96 -11.07 -10.58
N CYS A 321 -12.11 -12.38 -10.80
CA CYS A 321 -10.95 -13.28 -10.89
C CYS A 321 -10.02 -12.90 -12.06
N LEU A 322 -10.57 -12.61 -13.24
CA LEU A 322 -9.79 -12.14 -14.38
C LEU A 322 -9.05 -10.83 -14.10
N VAL A 323 -9.69 -9.88 -13.41
CA VAL A 323 -9.03 -8.64 -12.96
C VAL A 323 -7.84 -8.96 -12.06
N GLY A 324 -8.01 -9.78 -11.03
CA GLY A 324 -6.94 -10.14 -10.10
C GLY A 324 -5.75 -10.84 -10.77
N LEU A 325 -6.01 -11.64 -11.80
CA LEU A 325 -4.96 -12.28 -12.59
C LEU A 325 -4.27 -11.32 -13.56
N ALA A 326 -5.03 -10.45 -14.24
CA ALA A 326 -4.51 -9.51 -15.23
C ALA A 326 -3.57 -8.46 -14.63
N ILE A 327 -3.83 -8.06 -13.38
CA ILE A 327 -3.05 -7.03 -12.66
C ILE A 327 -1.63 -7.52 -12.28
N GLY A 328 -1.35 -8.83 -12.33
CA GLY A 328 -0.11 -9.39 -11.81
C GLY A 328 1.18 -9.02 -12.54
N ALA A 329 1.13 -8.75 -13.85
CA ALA A 329 2.34 -8.61 -14.66
C ALA A 329 3.14 -7.31 -14.43
N PRO A 330 2.56 -6.09 -14.32
CA PRO A 330 3.30 -4.82 -14.28
C PRO A 330 4.04 -4.51 -12.98
N PRO A 331 3.56 -4.88 -11.76
CA PRO A 331 4.05 -4.35 -10.48
C PRO A 331 5.54 -4.50 -10.26
N GLY A 332 6.08 -5.71 -10.46
CA GLY A 332 7.49 -5.98 -10.22
C GLY A 332 8.42 -5.13 -11.11
N ALA A 333 8.05 -5.00 -12.39
CA ALA A 333 8.80 -4.21 -13.35
C ALA A 333 8.70 -2.70 -13.07
N LEU A 334 7.51 -2.19 -12.70
CA LEU A 334 7.30 -0.78 -12.34
C LEU A 334 8.10 -0.37 -11.10
N MET A 335 8.10 -1.18 -10.05
CA MET A 335 8.85 -0.91 -8.82
C MET A 335 10.36 -0.89 -9.03
N ALA A 336 10.87 -1.62 -10.02
CA ALA A 336 12.28 -1.69 -10.33
C ALA A 336 12.81 -0.50 -11.18
N LEU A 337 11.93 0.35 -11.74
CA LEU A 337 12.32 1.42 -12.65
C LEU A 337 13.23 2.45 -11.98
N LEU A 338 12.77 3.08 -10.90
CA LEU A 338 13.49 4.18 -10.26
C LEU A 338 14.82 3.75 -9.64
N PRO A 339 14.91 2.62 -8.89
CA PRO A 339 16.18 2.16 -8.32
C PRO A 339 17.26 1.86 -9.36
N LYS A 340 16.87 1.45 -10.58
CA LYS A 340 17.82 1.19 -11.68
C LYS A 340 18.29 2.45 -12.41
N ALA A 341 17.55 3.55 -12.30
CA ALA A 341 17.78 4.76 -13.09
C ALA A 341 18.46 5.90 -12.31
N VAL A 342 18.40 5.86 -10.97
CA VAL A 342 18.91 6.91 -10.08
C VAL A 342 20.10 6.36 -9.26
N ALA A 343 21.14 7.18 -9.08
CA ALA A 343 22.31 6.83 -8.28
C ALA A 343 21.92 6.59 -6.80
N SER A 344 22.60 5.63 -6.15
CA SER A 344 22.32 5.21 -4.78
C SER A 344 22.30 6.36 -3.76
N GLN A 345 23.19 7.36 -3.92
CA GLN A 345 23.31 8.52 -3.04
C GLN A 345 22.06 9.45 -3.11
N ARG A 346 21.36 9.48 -4.24
CA ARG A 346 20.17 10.32 -4.48
C ARG A 346 18.86 9.53 -4.41
N LEU A 347 18.96 8.20 -4.36
CA LEU A 347 17.79 7.31 -4.44
C LEU A 347 16.78 7.56 -3.32
N ALA A 348 17.23 7.77 -2.08
CA ALA A 348 16.34 8.01 -0.95
C ALA A 348 15.46 9.26 -1.15
N THR A 349 16.08 10.38 -1.60
CA THR A 349 15.35 11.63 -1.88
C THR A 349 14.44 11.47 -3.10
N ALA A 350 14.88 10.76 -4.15
CA ALA A 350 14.08 10.48 -5.34
C ALA A 350 12.86 9.59 -5.02
N LEU A 351 13.02 8.57 -4.17
CA LEU A 351 11.92 7.75 -3.67
C LEU A 351 10.89 8.57 -2.89
N GLY A 352 11.34 9.58 -2.15
CA GLY A 352 10.42 10.49 -1.49
C GLY A 352 9.51 11.23 -2.47
N VAL A 353 10.08 11.82 -3.52
CA VAL A 353 9.29 12.47 -4.59
C VAL A 353 8.39 11.47 -5.30
N TYR A 354 8.89 10.27 -5.58
CA TYR A 354 8.14 9.16 -6.18
C TYR A 354 6.89 8.82 -5.34
N TYR A 355 7.05 8.59 -4.04
CA TYR A 355 5.93 8.26 -3.17
C TYR A 355 5.00 9.45 -2.91
N THR A 356 5.51 10.69 -2.84
CA THR A 356 4.65 11.88 -2.78
C THR A 356 3.72 11.93 -4.00
N THR A 357 4.26 11.78 -5.23
CA THR A 357 3.47 11.73 -6.46
C THR A 357 2.47 10.58 -6.44
N TYR A 358 2.92 9.39 -6.04
CA TYR A 358 2.06 8.21 -5.87
C TYR A 358 0.85 8.48 -4.97
N TYR A 359 1.07 9.03 -3.77
CA TYR A 359 -0.01 9.28 -2.81
C TYR A 359 -0.98 10.36 -3.28
N ILE A 360 -0.50 11.39 -3.98
CA ILE A 360 -1.36 12.40 -4.60
C ILE A 360 -2.26 11.76 -5.65
N VAL A 361 -1.70 10.95 -6.57
CA VAL A 361 -2.48 10.25 -7.59
C VAL A 361 -3.50 9.32 -6.95
N MET A 362 -3.11 8.56 -5.92
CA MET A 362 -4.01 7.69 -5.16
C MET A 362 -5.21 8.45 -4.59
N ALA A 363 -5.00 9.62 -4.01
CA ALA A 363 -6.08 10.42 -3.42
C ALA A 363 -6.99 11.04 -4.49
N VAL A 364 -6.40 11.64 -5.54
CA VAL A 364 -7.12 12.34 -6.59
C VAL A 364 -8.00 11.39 -7.41
N VAL A 365 -7.50 10.20 -7.74
CA VAL A 365 -8.26 9.22 -8.54
C VAL A 365 -9.49 8.72 -7.79
N GLN A 366 -9.43 8.52 -6.47
CA GLN A 366 -10.60 8.08 -5.71
C GLN A 366 -11.67 9.18 -5.65
N LEU A 367 -11.27 10.43 -5.47
CA LEU A 367 -12.16 11.58 -5.57
C LEU A 367 -12.82 11.66 -6.96
N ALA A 368 -12.03 11.51 -8.02
CA ALA A 368 -12.52 11.51 -9.40
C ALA A 368 -13.48 10.34 -9.68
N ALA A 369 -13.21 9.15 -9.12
CA ALA A 369 -14.08 7.99 -9.26
C ALA A 369 -15.45 8.21 -8.62
N GLY A 370 -15.51 8.85 -7.46
CA GLY A 370 -16.75 9.32 -6.87
C GLY A 370 -17.44 10.36 -7.75
N GLY A 371 -16.69 11.33 -8.29
CA GLY A 371 -17.21 12.40 -9.14
C GLY A 371 -17.86 11.90 -10.43
N VAL A 372 -17.23 10.96 -11.14
CA VAL A 372 -17.87 10.39 -12.34
C VAL A 372 -19.09 9.55 -12.00
N ARG A 373 -19.15 8.95 -10.82
CA ARG A 373 -20.35 8.25 -10.35
C ARG A 373 -21.51 9.22 -10.09
N ASP A 374 -21.26 10.35 -9.44
CA ASP A 374 -22.26 11.39 -9.22
C ASP A 374 -22.73 12.01 -10.55
N LEU A 375 -21.78 12.27 -11.46
CA LEU A 375 -22.05 12.93 -12.75
C LEU A 375 -22.90 12.04 -13.69
N PHE A 376 -22.55 10.75 -13.80
CA PHE A 376 -23.21 9.84 -14.74
C PHE A 376 -24.33 9.01 -14.09
N GLY A 377 -24.49 9.04 -12.77
CA GLY A 377 -25.53 8.30 -12.03
C GLY A 377 -25.42 6.78 -12.11
N THR A 378 -24.33 6.22 -12.62
CA THR A 378 -24.16 4.78 -12.84
C THR A 378 -22.94 4.21 -12.13
N PRO A 379 -23.06 3.00 -11.52
CA PRO A 379 -21.91 2.32 -10.90
C PRO A 379 -20.87 1.83 -11.90
N VAL A 380 -21.15 1.88 -13.21
CA VAL A 380 -20.23 1.54 -14.28
C VAL A 380 -19.15 2.63 -14.45
N ALA A 381 -19.52 3.91 -14.26
CA ALA A 381 -18.62 5.04 -14.55
C ALA A 381 -17.28 5.00 -13.77
N PRO A 382 -17.21 4.69 -12.45
CA PRO A 382 -15.95 4.54 -11.74
C PRO A 382 -15.08 3.40 -12.28
N ILE A 383 -15.69 2.31 -12.77
CA ILE A 383 -14.97 1.17 -13.34
C ILE A 383 -14.33 1.55 -14.68
N VAL A 384 -15.06 2.27 -15.53
CA VAL A 384 -14.52 2.83 -16.78
C VAL A 384 -13.37 3.79 -16.48
N LEU A 385 -13.52 4.68 -15.51
CA LEU A 385 -12.43 5.56 -15.08
C LEU A 385 -11.22 4.74 -14.61
N ALA A 386 -11.44 3.69 -13.83
CA ALA A 386 -10.36 2.80 -13.37
C ALA A 386 -9.61 2.17 -14.56
N ALA A 387 -10.31 1.74 -15.61
CA ALA A 387 -9.69 1.21 -16.83
C ALA A 387 -8.84 2.28 -17.55
N VAL A 388 -9.35 3.50 -17.67
CA VAL A 388 -8.61 4.64 -18.26
C VAL A 388 -7.38 4.97 -17.43
N VAL A 389 -7.48 5.03 -16.12
CA VAL A 389 -6.36 5.27 -15.20
C VAL A 389 -5.33 4.13 -15.27
N MET A 390 -5.78 2.88 -15.42
CA MET A 390 -4.88 1.74 -15.64
C MET A 390 -4.07 1.93 -16.94
N ALA A 391 -4.71 2.36 -18.03
CA ALA A 391 -4.03 2.68 -19.28
C ALA A 391 -3.08 3.88 -19.14
N ALA A 392 -3.41 4.88 -18.29
CA ALA A 392 -2.54 6.04 -18.02
C ALA A 392 -1.21 5.64 -17.32
N THR A 393 -1.11 4.45 -16.74
CA THR A 393 0.16 3.86 -16.30
C THR A 393 1.19 3.84 -17.43
N ILE A 394 0.76 3.53 -18.65
CA ILE A 394 1.64 3.49 -19.85
C ILE A 394 2.15 4.87 -20.20
N VAL A 395 1.32 5.91 -20.03
CA VAL A 395 1.74 7.32 -20.28
C VAL A 395 2.84 7.72 -19.29
N GLY A 396 2.66 7.42 -18.00
CA GLY A 396 3.68 7.66 -16.97
C GLY A 396 4.97 6.88 -17.24
N PHE A 397 4.85 5.64 -17.66
CA PHE A 397 6.00 4.82 -18.07
C PHE A 397 6.72 5.36 -19.31
N ALA A 398 5.97 5.79 -20.34
CA ALA A 398 6.54 6.40 -21.53
C ALA A 398 7.29 7.71 -21.20
N ALA A 399 6.70 8.55 -20.35
CA ALA A 399 7.36 9.76 -19.83
C ALA A 399 8.65 9.43 -19.07
N PHE A 400 8.64 8.39 -18.23
CA PHE A 400 9.84 7.92 -17.52
C PHE A 400 10.95 7.55 -18.52
N ARG A 401 10.63 6.75 -19.55
CA ARG A 401 11.60 6.33 -20.58
C ARG A 401 12.10 7.49 -21.42
N LEU A 402 11.24 8.47 -21.70
CA LEU A 402 11.65 9.68 -22.42
C LEU A 402 12.69 10.47 -21.61
N VAL A 403 12.42 10.75 -20.34
CA VAL A 403 13.35 11.47 -19.45
C VAL A 403 14.66 10.66 -19.28
N GLU A 404 14.58 9.33 -19.18
CA GLU A 404 15.76 8.48 -19.05
C GLU A 404 16.69 8.58 -20.26
N ARG A 405 16.14 8.75 -21.49
CA ARG A 405 16.88 8.80 -22.74
C ARG A 405 17.40 10.20 -23.08
N THR A 406 16.61 11.24 -22.80
CA THR A 406 16.87 12.61 -23.29
C THR A 406 17.67 13.46 -22.30
N ALA A 407 17.55 13.22 -21.00
CA ALA A 407 18.24 14.02 -20.02
C ALA A 407 19.66 13.48 -19.75
N PRO A 408 20.70 14.33 -19.79
CA PRO A 408 22.08 13.91 -19.51
C PRO A 408 22.18 13.29 -18.11
N ARG A 409 22.98 12.24 -17.98
CA ARG A 409 23.34 11.68 -16.68
C ARG A 409 24.16 12.75 -15.96
N GLY A 410 23.53 13.49 -15.05
CA GLY A 410 24.24 14.46 -14.23
C GLY A 410 25.39 13.77 -13.49
N GLY A 411 26.58 14.31 -13.66
CA GLY A 411 27.79 13.88 -12.98
C GLY A 411 27.72 14.06 -11.46
#